data_16949a77d6b90f10eb580140e5301496
#
_entry.id   16949a77d6b90f10eb580140e5301496
#
_cell.length_a   1.000
_cell.length_b   1.000
_cell.length_c   1.000
_cell.angle_alpha   90.00
_cell.angle_beta   90.00
_cell.angle_gamma   90.00
#
_symmetry.space_group_name_H-M   'P 1'
#
loop_
_entity.id
_entity.type
_entity.pdbx_description
1 polymer ?
#
loop_
_entity_poly.entity_id
_entity_poly.type
_entity_poly.pdbx_seq_one_letter_code
_entity_poly.pdbx_strand_id
1 'polypeptide(L)'
;MSLSPAYSSYGSDGMDLEQLKSHYKKALESKGIGWEEIKETPYEFGFETMGYDKEGSVYEFTTTSIEKMRTFLRIKSLGLQRLNIVAVLEIDAKELKKLYEVALKDAKAKAIAIASALDKKIVRILTIEDNQYVDQQVETSIFYDRRVGEYIYSIQVVYEAE
;
A
#
# COMPACT_ATOMS: atom_id res chain seq x y z
N MET A 1 9.32 4.42 -3.57
CA MET A 1 9.73 5.25 -4.73
C MET A 1 11.12 4.87 -5.19
N SER A 2 11.47 5.20 -6.41
CA SER A 2 12.81 4.97 -6.95
C SER A 2 13.37 6.23 -7.60
N LEU A 3 14.68 6.32 -7.67
CA LEU A 3 15.44 7.40 -8.26
C LEU A 3 16.48 6.82 -9.21
N SER A 4 16.44 7.22 -10.48
CA SER A 4 17.39 6.75 -11.50
C SER A 4 17.56 7.74 -12.64
N PRO A 5 18.76 7.87 -13.21
CA PRO A 5 18.96 8.58 -14.46
C PRO A 5 18.14 8.03 -15.62
N ALA A 6 17.71 6.76 -15.56
CA ALA A 6 16.88 6.13 -16.60
C ALA A 6 15.48 6.75 -16.74
N TYR A 7 14.95 7.41 -15.70
CA TYR A 7 13.61 8.01 -15.72
C TYR A 7 13.56 9.43 -16.31
N SER A 8 14.68 9.95 -16.67
CA SER A 8 14.77 11.32 -17.14
C SER A 8 14.58 11.44 -18.64
N SER A 9 13.33 11.35 -19.07
CA SER A 9 12.98 11.60 -20.48
C SER A 9 13.05 13.07 -20.89
N TYR A 10 13.13 14.00 -19.93
CA TYR A 10 13.13 15.43 -20.18
C TYR A 10 14.08 16.16 -19.20
N GLY A 11 15.28 16.52 -19.66
CA GLY A 11 16.12 17.55 -19.02
C GLY A 11 17.13 17.11 -17.99
N SER A 12 17.37 15.80 -17.80
CA SER A 12 18.48 15.32 -16.97
C SER A 12 19.62 14.71 -17.81
N ASP A 13 19.73 15.10 -19.06
CA ASP A 13 20.83 14.68 -19.92
C ASP A 13 22.17 15.02 -19.25
N GLY A 14 22.79 13.99 -18.66
CA GLY A 14 24.09 14.08 -18.03
C GLY A 14 24.15 14.05 -16.51
N MET A 15 23.03 13.98 -15.79
CA MET A 15 23.07 13.79 -14.32
C MET A 15 23.29 12.31 -13.97
N ASP A 16 24.28 12.07 -13.12
CA ASP A 16 24.48 10.76 -12.48
C ASP A 16 23.54 10.56 -11.27
N LEU A 17 23.55 9.38 -10.69
CA LEU A 17 22.68 9.03 -9.56
C LEU A 17 22.94 9.91 -8.33
N GLU A 18 24.19 10.26 -8.04
CA GLU A 18 24.56 11.08 -6.88
C GLU A 18 24.09 12.52 -7.03
N GLN A 19 24.15 13.05 -8.23
CA GLN A 19 23.59 14.38 -8.55
C GLN A 19 22.07 14.40 -8.37
N LEU A 20 21.38 13.34 -8.82
CA LEU A 20 19.93 13.18 -8.62
C LEU A 20 19.58 13.06 -7.13
N LYS A 21 20.34 12.28 -6.36
CA LYS A 21 20.17 12.17 -4.89
C LYS A 21 20.33 13.55 -4.23
N SER A 22 21.38 14.28 -4.59
CA SER A 22 21.62 15.63 -4.06
C SER A 22 20.49 16.59 -4.40
N HIS A 23 19.99 16.56 -5.63
CA HIS A 23 18.88 17.39 -6.07
C HIS A 23 17.58 17.04 -5.31
N TYR A 24 17.29 15.76 -5.16
CA TYR A 24 16.11 15.28 -4.45
C TYR A 24 16.17 15.60 -2.94
N LYS A 25 17.35 15.43 -2.32
CA LYS A 25 17.59 15.82 -0.93
C LYS A 25 17.24 17.31 -0.68
N LYS A 26 17.73 18.21 -1.52
CA LYS A 26 17.39 19.64 -1.43
C LYS A 26 15.90 19.91 -1.59
N ALA A 27 15.23 19.17 -2.49
CA ALA A 27 13.78 19.30 -2.69
C ALA A 27 13.00 18.86 -1.46
N LEU A 28 13.39 17.77 -0.78
CA LEU A 28 12.82 17.29 0.47
C LEU A 28 13.01 18.31 1.61
N GLU A 29 14.25 18.74 1.83
CA GLU A 29 14.62 19.69 2.88
C GLU A 29 13.87 21.02 2.72
N SER A 30 13.69 21.51 1.49
CA SER A 30 12.90 22.71 1.21
C SER A 30 11.42 22.60 1.63
N LYS A 31 10.93 21.40 1.88
CA LYS A 31 9.58 21.09 2.33
C LYS A 31 9.51 20.58 3.78
N GLY A 32 10.62 20.68 4.50
CA GLY A 32 10.71 20.28 5.90
C GLY A 32 10.74 18.77 6.11
N ILE A 33 11.19 18.02 5.12
CA ILE A 33 11.40 16.56 5.22
C ILE A 33 12.91 16.32 5.20
N GLY A 34 13.46 15.78 6.31
CA GLY A 34 14.88 15.47 6.41
C GLY A 34 15.25 14.24 5.57
N TRP A 35 16.47 14.24 5.05
CA TRP A 35 16.98 13.09 4.31
C TRP A 35 17.06 11.82 5.18
N GLU A 36 17.31 11.97 6.47
CA GLU A 36 17.36 10.91 7.46
C GLU A 36 16.02 10.20 7.68
N GLU A 37 14.93 10.81 7.25
CA GLU A 37 13.60 10.22 7.28
C GLU A 37 13.34 9.27 6.09
N ILE A 38 14.23 9.30 5.10
CA ILE A 38 14.15 8.45 3.90
C ILE A 38 15.08 7.28 4.08
N LYS A 39 14.52 6.08 4.06
CA LYS A 39 15.28 4.84 4.17
C LYS A 39 15.60 4.32 2.77
N GLU A 40 16.87 4.16 2.46
CA GLU A 40 17.28 3.44 1.25
C GLU A 40 17.04 1.94 1.45
N THR A 41 16.32 1.35 0.51
CA THR A 41 15.99 -0.08 0.53
C THR A 41 16.91 -0.78 -0.47
N PRO A 42 17.71 -1.77 -0.05
CA PRO A 42 18.53 -2.55 -0.97
C PRO A 42 17.65 -3.19 -2.05
N TYR A 43 18.09 -3.09 -3.28
CA TYR A 43 17.45 -3.75 -4.41
C TYR A 43 18.34 -4.89 -4.86
N GLU A 44 18.00 -6.12 -4.47
CA GLU A 44 18.88 -7.31 -4.60
C GLU A 44 19.18 -7.67 -6.06
N PHE A 45 18.25 -7.37 -6.96
CA PHE A 45 18.39 -7.73 -8.38
C PHE A 45 18.78 -6.57 -9.28
N GLY A 46 18.96 -5.37 -8.72
CA GLY A 46 19.29 -4.18 -9.48
C GLY A 46 18.16 -3.67 -10.39
N PHE A 47 18.44 -2.57 -11.08
CA PHE A 47 17.49 -1.94 -11.99
C PHE A 47 17.40 -2.68 -13.34
N GLU A 48 18.31 -3.60 -13.60
CA GLU A 48 18.34 -4.46 -14.79
C GLU A 48 17.07 -5.33 -14.89
N THR A 49 16.54 -5.79 -13.74
CA THR A 49 15.28 -6.56 -13.71
C THR A 49 14.07 -5.75 -14.17
N MET A 50 14.16 -4.41 -14.13
CA MET A 50 13.16 -3.48 -14.63
C MET A 50 13.40 -3.09 -16.10
N GLY A 51 14.40 -3.68 -16.75
CA GLY A 51 14.78 -3.37 -18.12
C GLY A 51 15.58 -2.07 -18.29
N TYR A 52 16.16 -1.55 -17.21
CA TYR A 52 17.03 -0.38 -17.26
C TYR A 52 18.50 -0.79 -17.17
N ASP A 53 19.31 -0.19 -18.02
CA ASP A 53 20.77 -0.35 -18.08
C ASP A 53 21.53 0.70 -17.24
N LYS A 54 20.80 1.51 -16.47
CA LYS A 54 21.37 2.57 -15.62
C LYS A 54 21.11 2.28 -14.15
N GLU A 55 22.04 2.75 -13.32
CA GLU A 55 21.95 2.67 -11.87
C GLU A 55 20.68 3.33 -11.33
N GLY A 56 20.26 2.88 -10.15
CA GLY A 56 19.15 3.48 -9.44
C GLY A 56 19.13 3.07 -7.97
N SER A 57 18.36 3.78 -7.19
CA SER A 57 18.12 3.49 -5.77
C SER A 57 16.64 3.48 -5.46
N VAL A 58 16.23 2.57 -4.58
CA VAL A 58 14.86 2.48 -4.08
C VAL A 58 14.81 3.03 -2.67
N TYR A 59 13.77 3.81 -2.38
CA TYR A 59 13.60 4.47 -1.10
C TYR A 59 12.20 4.24 -0.54
N GLU A 60 12.14 4.16 0.78
CA GLU A 60 10.92 4.12 1.56
C GLU A 60 10.80 5.38 2.42
N PHE A 61 9.59 5.91 2.51
CA PHE A 61 9.23 6.97 3.43
C PHE A 61 7.98 6.55 4.19
N THR A 62 8.06 6.53 5.51
CA THR A 62 6.96 6.15 6.38
C THR A 62 6.61 7.29 7.32
N THR A 63 5.34 7.57 7.50
CA THR A 63 4.86 8.59 8.43
C THR A 63 3.44 8.29 8.88
N THR A 64 3.12 8.62 10.12
CA THR A 64 1.75 8.62 10.64
C THR A 64 0.99 9.92 10.33
N SER A 65 1.67 10.94 9.80
CA SER A 65 1.06 12.23 9.46
C SER A 65 0.58 12.25 8.02
N ILE A 66 -0.72 12.35 7.83
CA ILE A 66 -1.36 12.49 6.51
C ILE A 66 -0.85 13.75 5.78
N GLU A 67 -0.71 14.86 6.49
CA GLU A 67 -0.24 16.12 5.88
C GLU A 67 1.22 16.03 5.45
N LYS A 68 2.06 15.35 6.24
CA LYS A 68 3.46 15.11 5.88
C LYS A 68 3.56 14.20 4.66
N MET A 69 2.75 13.15 4.59
CA MET A 69 2.66 12.27 3.42
C MET A 69 2.19 13.04 2.18
N ARG A 70 1.17 13.90 2.30
CA ARG A 70 0.72 14.75 1.18
C ARG A 70 1.81 15.68 0.68
N THR A 71 2.56 16.29 1.61
CA THR A 71 3.70 17.15 1.27
C THR A 71 4.76 16.36 0.52
N PHE A 72 5.14 15.18 1.03
CA PHE A 72 6.07 14.28 0.39
C PHE A 72 5.62 13.87 -1.03
N LEU A 73 4.36 13.52 -1.20
CA LEU A 73 3.82 13.11 -2.49
C LEU A 73 3.78 14.24 -3.54
N ARG A 74 3.78 15.49 -3.11
CA ARG A 74 3.80 16.66 -4.01
C ARG A 74 5.21 17.07 -4.44
N ILE A 75 6.25 16.56 -3.79
CA ILE A 75 7.62 16.85 -4.17
C ILE A 75 7.92 16.18 -5.52
N LYS A 76 8.38 16.99 -6.46
CA LYS A 76 8.82 16.54 -7.77
C LYS A 76 10.32 16.68 -7.84
N SER A 77 10.99 15.76 -8.47
CA SER A 77 12.42 15.78 -8.74
C SER A 77 12.73 15.08 -10.05
N LEU A 78 13.86 15.46 -10.64
CA LEU A 78 14.40 14.76 -11.81
C LEU A 78 14.72 13.31 -11.42
N GLY A 79 14.52 12.39 -12.33
CA GLY A 79 14.82 10.97 -12.13
C GLY A 79 13.98 10.26 -11.06
N LEU A 80 12.92 10.89 -10.53
CA LEU A 80 12.07 10.33 -9.49
C LEU A 80 10.86 9.61 -10.08
N GLN A 81 10.66 8.35 -9.67
CA GLN A 81 9.45 7.59 -9.95
C GLN A 81 8.81 7.11 -8.64
N ARG A 82 7.50 7.22 -8.54
CA ARG A 82 6.74 6.64 -7.43
C ARG A 82 6.35 5.22 -7.79
N LEU A 83 6.69 4.27 -6.92
CA LEU A 83 6.43 2.84 -7.14
C LEU A 83 5.09 2.44 -6.50
N ASN A 84 4.98 2.60 -5.20
CA ASN A 84 3.80 2.16 -4.45
C ASN A 84 3.51 3.09 -3.28
N ILE A 85 2.24 3.15 -2.88
CA ILE A 85 1.76 3.84 -1.69
C ILE A 85 0.81 2.90 -0.97
N VAL A 86 1.16 2.59 0.27
CA VAL A 86 0.38 1.71 1.13
C VAL A 86 0.01 2.47 2.40
N ALA A 87 -1.22 2.36 2.85
CA ALA A 87 -1.61 2.75 4.20
C ALA A 87 -1.79 1.47 5.03
N VAL A 88 -1.11 1.42 6.16
CA VAL A 88 -1.20 0.30 7.09
C VAL A 88 -1.93 0.77 8.33
N LEU A 89 -2.91 -0.01 8.77
CA LEU A 89 -3.63 0.19 10.03
C LEU A 89 -3.16 -0.85 11.03
N GLU A 90 -2.69 -0.39 12.17
CA GLU A 90 -2.46 -1.25 13.33
C GLU A 90 -3.79 -1.46 14.06
N ILE A 91 -4.20 -2.70 14.20
CA ILE A 91 -5.49 -3.08 14.81
C ILE A 91 -5.21 -4.03 15.96
N ASP A 92 -5.66 -3.66 17.15
CA ASP A 92 -5.56 -4.54 18.31
C ASP A 92 -6.53 -5.74 18.21
N ALA A 93 -6.29 -6.79 19.00
CA ALA A 93 -7.09 -8.01 18.99
C ALA A 93 -8.57 -7.78 19.34
N LYS A 94 -8.88 -6.73 20.12
CA LYS A 94 -10.25 -6.39 20.51
C LYS A 94 -11.00 -5.71 19.36
N GLU A 95 -10.33 -4.84 18.62
CA GLU A 95 -10.89 -4.20 17.43
C GLU A 95 -11.07 -5.22 16.32
N LEU A 96 -10.07 -6.08 16.10
CA LEU A 96 -10.14 -7.17 15.13
C LEU A 96 -11.33 -8.09 15.40
N LYS A 97 -11.57 -8.48 16.67
CA LYS A 97 -12.71 -9.30 17.01
C LYS A 97 -14.05 -8.66 16.60
N LYS A 98 -14.20 -7.35 16.80
CA LYS A 98 -15.41 -6.63 16.37
C LYS A 98 -15.57 -6.62 14.85
N LEU A 99 -14.46 -6.47 14.11
CA LEU A 99 -14.49 -6.55 12.65
C LEU A 99 -14.95 -7.94 12.19
N TYR A 100 -14.41 -9.00 12.78
CA TYR A 100 -14.85 -10.36 12.50
C TYR A 100 -16.34 -10.58 12.79
N GLU A 101 -16.85 -10.11 13.93
CA GLU A 101 -18.25 -10.25 14.29
C GLU A 101 -19.17 -9.60 13.24
N VAL A 102 -18.82 -8.40 12.79
CA VAL A 102 -19.59 -7.67 11.77
C VAL A 102 -19.50 -8.36 10.41
N ALA A 103 -18.28 -8.72 9.97
CA ALA A 103 -18.05 -9.33 8.66
C ALA A 103 -18.70 -10.72 8.56
N LEU A 104 -18.61 -11.54 9.60
CA LEU A 104 -19.27 -12.87 9.64
C LEU A 104 -20.79 -12.77 9.64
N LYS A 105 -21.36 -11.77 10.34
CA LYS A 105 -22.81 -11.51 10.32
C LYS A 105 -23.27 -11.12 8.91
N ASP A 106 -22.54 -10.26 8.23
CA ASP A 106 -22.85 -9.84 6.86
C ASP A 106 -22.71 -11.01 5.88
N ALA A 107 -21.61 -11.78 5.95
CA ALA A 107 -21.39 -12.96 5.13
C ALA A 107 -22.52 -13.99 5.29
N LYS A 108 -22.95 -14.26 6.55
CA LYS A 108 -24.05 -15.19 6.83
C LYS A 108 -25.37 -14.70 6.24
N ALA A 109 -25.69 -13.41 6.40
CA ALA A 109 -26.92 -12.84 5.84
C ALA A 109 -26.96 -12.95 4.31
N LYS A 110 -25.85 -12.67 3.63
CA LYS A 110 -25.71 -12.82 2.18
C LYS A 110 -25.85 -14.29 1.74
N ALA A 111 -25.19 -15.19 2.47
CA ALA A 111 -25.26 -16.63 2.17
C ALA A 111 -26.70 -17.18 2.31
N ILE A 112 -27.44 -16.77 3.34
CA ILE A 112 -28.85 -17.15 3.54
C ILE A 112 -29.70 -16.64 2.38
N ALA A 113 -29.52 -15.38 1.96
CA ALA A 113 -30.28 -14.80 0.86
C ALA A 113 -30.03 -15.56 -0.46
N ILE A 114 -28.77 -15.90 -0.75
CA ILE A 114 -28.40 -16.68 -1.95
C ILE A 114 -28.97 -18.09 -1.88
N ALA A 115 -28.82 -18.80 -0.76
CA ALA A 115 -29.35 -20.15 -0.61
C ALA A 115 -30.88 -20.19 -0.75
N SER A 116 -31.59 -19.24 -0.14
CA SER A 116 -33.04 -19.11 -0.25
C SER A 116 -33.52 -18.87 -1.69
N ALA A 117 -32.77 -18.11 -2.47
CA ALA A 117 -33.09 -17.90 -3.90
C ALA A 117 -32.93 -19.17 -4.74
N LEU A 118 -32.28 -20.19 -4.22
CA LEU A 118 -32.07 -21.52 -4.84
C LEU A 118 -32.90 -22.62 -4.16
N ASP A 119 -33.87 -22.27 -3.30
CA ASP A 119 -34.67 -23.20 -2.48
C ASP A 119 -33.79 -24.08 -1.58
N LYS A 120 -32.66 -23.55 -1.09
CA LYS A 120 -31.70 -24.22 -0.24
C LYS A 120 -31.57 -23.58 1.12
N LYS A 121 -30.99 -24.30 2.07
CA LYS A 121 -30.70 -23.83 3.43
C LYS A 121 -29.21 -23.96 3.73
N ILE A 122 -28.66 -22.97 4.42
CA ILE A 122 -27.28 -23.02 4.92
C ILE A 122 -27.19 -24.06 6.04
N VAL A 123 -26.22 -24.96 5.95
CA VAL A 123 -25.98 -26.03 6.93
C VAL A 123 -24.83 -25.66 7.87
N ARG A 124 -23.64 -25.37 7.31
CA ARG A 124 -22.44 -25.08 8.09
C ARG A 124 -21.44 -24.25 7.30
N ILE A 125 -20.48 -23.69 8.02
CA ILE A 125 -19.29 -23.06 7.43
C ILE A 125 -18.29 -24.16 7.07
N LEU A 126 -17.75 -24.11 5.86
CA LEU A 126 -16.68 -24.97 5.38
C LEU A 126 -15.31 -24.30 5.52
N THR A 127 -15.20 -23.04 5.15
CA THR A 127 -13.93 -22.32 5.16
C THR A 127 -14.14 -20.85 5.53
N ILE A 128 -13.19 -20.29 6.25
CA ILE A 128 -13.06 -18.85 6.50
C ILE A 128 -11.62 -18.47 6.13
N GLU A 129 -11.48 -17.48 5.27
CA GLU A 129 -10.18 -16.94 4.86
C GLU A 129 -10.13 -15.45 5.13
N ASP A 130 -9.07 -15.02 5.81
CA ASP A 130 -8.71 -13.62 6.03
C ASP A 130 -7.34 -13.36 5.45
N ASN A 131 -7.31 -12.68 4.31
CA ASN A 131 -6.08 -12.35 3.59
C ASN A 131 -5.63 -10.90 3.84
N GLN A 132 -6.37 -10.15 4.68
CA GLN A 132 -6.07 -8.74 4.91
C GLN A 132 -5.35 -8.47 6.23
N TYR A 133 -5.44 -9.40 7.18
CA TYR A 133 -4.84 -9.26 8.49
C TYR A 133 -3.58 -10.11 8.61
N VAL A 134 -2.43 -9.46 8.60
CA VAL A 134 -1.12 -10.09 8.77
C VAL A 134 -0.35 -9.31 9.84
N ASP A 135 0.20 -10.00 10.83
CA ASP A 135 1.06 -9.42 11.87
C ASP A 135 0.48 -8.19 12.60
N GLN A 136 -0.80 -8.23 12.96
CA GLN A 136 -1.54 -7.12 13.60
C GLN A 136 -1.71 -5.88 12.71
N GLN A 137 -1.55 -6.02 11.42
CA GLN A 137 -1.68 -4.96 10.45
C GLN A 137 -2.70 -5.30 9.38
N VAL A 138 -3.45 -4.30 8.93
CA VAL A 138 -4.31 -4.38 7.76
C VAL A 138 -3.74 -3.44 6.71
N GLU A 139 -3.28 -4.01 5.61
CA GLU A 139 -2.93 -3.22 4.43
C GLU A 139 -4.18 -2.66 3.77
N THR A 140 -4.18 -1.37 3.53
CA THR A 140 -5.26 -0.71 2.82
C THR A 140 -4.75 -0.09 1.54
N SER A 141 -5.44 -0.35 0.45
CA SER A 141 -5.16 0.37 -0.79
C SER A 141 -5.68 1.81 -0.68
N ILE A 142 -4.84 2.77 -1.08
CA ILE A 142 -5.26 4.16 -1.19
C ILE A 142 -5.93 4.33 -2.55
N PHE A 143 -7.25 4.46 -2.55
CA PHE A 143 -8.03 4.76 -3.75
C PHE A 143 -8.40 6.24 -3.80
N TYR A 144 -8.59 6.77 -4.99
CA TYR A 144 -8.97 8.18 -5.21
C TYR A 144 -10.34 8.55 -4.64
N ASP A 145 -11.22 7.57 -4.47
CA ASP A 145 -12.61 7.72 -4.04
C ASP A 145 -12.81 7.54 -2.53
N ARG A 146 -11.74 7.27 -1.78
CA ARG A 146 -11.81 7.02 -0.33
C ARG A 146 -10.93 7.99 0.45
N ARG A 147 -11.40 8.33 1.64
CA ARG A 147 -10.61 9.11 2.59
C ARG A 147 -9.50 8.23 3.17
N VAL A 148 -8.35 8.82 3.42
CA VAL A 148 -7.30 8.14 4.18
C VAL A 148 -7.83 7.79 5.56
N GLY A 149 -7.74 6.51 5.94
CA GLY A 149 -8.33 5.99 7.18
C GLY A 149 -9.70 5.31 6.98
N GLU A 150 -10.33 5.44 5.81
CA GLU A 150 -11.45 4.59 5.43
C GLU A 150 -10.91 3.34 4.75
N TYR A 151 -11.24 2.19 5.28
CA TYR A 151 -10.86 0.90 4.70
C TYR A 151 -12.05 -0.04 4.66
N ILE A 152 -12.04 -0.96 3.69
CA ILE A 152 -12.97 -2.07 3.66
C ILE A 152 -12.22 -3.27 4.21
N TYR A 153 -12.74 -3.82 5.29
CA TYR A 153 -12.31 -5.11 5.78
C TYR A 153 -13.20 -6.20 5.19
N SER A 154 -12.60 -7.20 4.56
CA SER A 154 -13.32 -8.30 3.93
C SER A 154 -12.73 -9.65 4.31
N ILE A 155 -13.60 -10.61 4.52
CA ILE A 155 -13.26 -12.02 4.70
C ILE A 155 -14.02 -12.83 3.65
N GLN A 156 -13.44 -13.94 3.25
CA GLN A 156 -14.13 -14.93 2.43
C GLN A 156 -14.70 -16.04 3.33
N VAL A 157 -15.97 -16.35 3.17
CA VAL A 157 -16.61 -17.42 3.93
C VAL A 157 -17.34 -18.35 2.97
N VAL A 158 -17.00 -19.62 3.01
CA VAL A 158 -17.66 -20.67 2.22
C VAL A 158 -18.62 -21.43 3.12
N TYR A 159 -19.85 -21.55 2.68
CA TYR A 159 -20.91 -22.28 3.37
C TYR A 159 -21.34 -23.49 2.55
N GLU A 160 -21.70 -24.56 3.25
CA GLU A 160 -22.44 -25.68 2.69
C GLU A 160 -23.94 -25.35 2.71
N ALA A 161 -24.64 -25.68 1.61
CA ALA A 161 -26.08 -25.50 1.50
C ALA A 161 -26.73 -26.78 0.91
N GLU A 162 -27.88 -27.18 1.45
CA GLU A 162 -28.69 -28.32 1.01
C GLU A 162 -30.17 -27.97 0.79
#